data_c4347754ff7a5f260f7fcc6849e92ff7
#
_entry.id   c4347754ff7a5f260f7fcc6849e92ff7
#
_cell.length_a   1.000
_cell.length_b   1.000
_cell.length_c   1.000
_cell.angle_alpha   90.00
_cell.angle_beta   90.00
_cell.angle_gamma   90.00
#
_symmetry.space_group_name_H-M   'P 1'
#
loop_
_entity.id
_entity.type
_entity.pdbx_description
1 polymer ?
#
loop_
_entity_poly.entity_id
_entity_poly.type
_entity_poly.pdbx_seq_one_letter_code
_entity_poly.pdbx_strand_id
1 'polypeptide(L)'
;MKKIILLLAVAVLSFACNNLAEGEYIITGNIKGMKTGLIFLEKQSPMGMGYMAIDTVKIEDGKFEIKGKSDEPEIHFIQIDKVKGKLPLILEGGEIAIEVDKDSLFKSKLKGTYSNEEFTKFNEESNKLQKGMQKKMKAFEVKNKALIEQVEKTKDTAIANRLRAEYEPLQKEAQKTMEEFTFAYPKTHPKSFISVLIVQMMMNNPKYTPKEIEGLYNSLDESLKKTKPGKSIKENIDALKKKPAISQP
;
A
#
# COMPACT_ATOMS: atom_id res chain seq x y z
N MET A 1 61.66 13.12 -9.58
CA MET A 1 60.75 12.19 -8.90
C MET A 1 59.64 13.03 -8.27
N LYS A 2 58.51 13.17 -8.98
CA LYS A 2 57.35 13.95 -8.53
C LYS A 2 56.38 12.99 -7.85
N LYS A 3 56.20 13.15 -6.52
CA LYS A 3 55.20 12.41 -5.73
C LYS A 3 53.80 13.01 -6.01
N ILE A 4 52.95 12.28 -6.71
CA ILE A 4 51.53 12.60 -6.89
C ILE A 4 50.85 12.12 -5.61
N ILE A 5 50.37 13.06 -4.79
CA ILE A 5 49.51 12.78 -3.64
C ILE A 5 48.09 12.71 -4.19
N LEU A 6 47.54 11.49 -4.25
CA LEU A 6 46.16 11.24 -4.61
C LEU A 6 45.29 11.54 -3.38
N LEU A 7 44.64 12.71 -3.37
CA LEU A 7 43.71 13.10 -2.34
C LEU A 7 42.38 12.35 -2.62
N LEU A 8 42.18 11.26 -1.90
CA LEU A 8 40.92 10.50 -1.89
C LEU A 8 39.91 11.32 -1.06
N ALA A 9 39.04 12.07 -1.73
CA ALA A 9 37.91 12.74 -1.09
C ALA A 9 36.88 11.67 -0.71
N VAL A 10 36.99 11.16 0.51
CA VAL A 10 35.94 10.36 1.14
C VAL A 10 34.80 11.33 1.46
N ALA A 11 33.75 11.32 0.62
CA ALA A 11 32.49 11.97 0.95
C ALA A 11 31.88 11.23 2.14
N VAL A 12 32.16 11.71 3.34
CA VAL A 12 31.49 11.33 4.57
C VAL A 12 30.04 11.82 4.41
N LEU A 13 29.13 10.92 4.06
CA LEU A 13 27.71 11.14 4.24
C LEU A 13 27.46 11.26 5.74
N SER A 14 27.50 12.50 6.20
CA SER A 14 27.07 12.85 7.56
C SER A 14 25.57 12.52 7.65
N PHE A 15 25.25 11.35 8.16
CA PHE A 15 23.94 11.12 8.77
C PHE A 15 23.92 12.03 10.00
N ALA A 16 23.46 13.26 9.82
CA ALA A 16 23.05 14.08 10.93
C ALA A 16 21.88 13.31 11.55
N CYS A 17 22.09 12.73 12.73
CA CYS A 17 20.97 12.30 13.57
C CYS A 17 20.17 13.56 13.88
N ASN A 18 19.14 13.85 13.11
CA ASN A 18 18.15 14.84 13.46
C ASN A 18 17.44 14.29 14.71
N ASN A 19 17.65 14.90 15.85
CA ASN A 19 16.86 14.61 17.04
C ASN A 19 15.45 15.17 16.79
N LEU A 20 14.63 14.39 16.08
CA LEU A 20 13.24 14.73 15.87
C LEU A 20 12.49 14.64 17.21
N ALA A 21 11.69 15.64 17.52
CA ALA A 21 10.78 15.56 18.65
C ALA A 21 9.67 14.54 18.37
N GLU A 22 8.98 14.10 19.39
CA GLU A 22 7.89 13.13 19.28
C GLU A 22 6.84 13.60 18.26
N GLY A 23 6.56 12.74 17.29
CA GLY A 23 5.61 13.00 16.21
C GLY A 23 6.15 13.86 15.06
N GLU A 24 7.33 14.48 15.17
CA GLU A 24 7.93 15.19 14.03
C GLU A 24 8.34 14.22 12.93
N TYR A 25 8.10 14.62 11.66
CA TYR A 25 8.54 13.87 10.49
C TYR A 25 9.34 14.74 9.54
N ILE A 26 10.24 14.07 8.81
CA ILE A 26 10.92 14.62 7.63
C ILE A 26 10.72 13.62 6.50
N ILE A 27 10.05 14.04 5.43
CA ILE A 27 9.95 13.28 4.19
C ILE A 27 10.99 13.83 3.23
N THR A 28 11.93 13.01 2.81
CA THR A 28 12.87 13.35 1.75
C THR A 28 12.61 12.52 0.51
N GLY A 29 12.75 13.10 -0.66
CA GLY A 29 12.57 12.37 -1.89
C GLY A 29 13.59 12.73 -2.97
N ASN A 30 13.89 11.73 -3.82
CA ASN A 30 14.68 11.89 -5.01
C ASN A 30 13.90 11.35 -6.21
N ILE A 31 13.71 12.18 -7.24
CA ILE A 31 12.93 11.87 -8.44
C ILE A 31 13.87 11.82 -9.64
N LYS A 32 14.23 10.63 -10.04
CA LYS A 32 15.11 10.44 -11.18
C LYS A 32 14.48 11.01 -12.47
N GLY A 33 15.23 11.86 -13.17
CA GLY A 33 14.83 12.43 -14.45
C GLY A 33 13.86 13.62 -14.37
N MET A 34 13.67 14.21 -13.16
CA MET A 34 12.92 15.45 -12.97
C MET A 34 13.77 16.44 -12.17
N LYS A 35 14.01 17.63 -12.71
CA LYS A 35 14.83 18.67 -12.04
C LYS A 35 14.01 19.64 -11.22
N THR A 36 12.83 20.01 -11.72
CA THR A 36 11.95 21.00 -11.12
C THR A 36 10.48 20.56 -11.20
N GLY A 37 9.63 21.10 -10.35
CA GLY A 37 8.20 20.82 -10.29
C GLY A 37 7.65 21.07 -8.89
N LEU A 38 6.45 20.55 -8.63
CA LEU A 38 5.81 20.61 -7.32
C LEU A 38 5.51 19.20 -6.80
N ILE A 39 5.63 19.05 -5.51
CA ILE A 39 5.15 17.89 -4.74
C ILE A 39 4.01 18.37 -3.85
N PHE A 40 2.94 17.62 -3.85
CA PHE A 40 1.82 17.78 -2.93
C PHE A 40 1.79 16.59 -1.97
N LEU A 41 1.83 16.87 -0.68
CA LEU A 41 1.47 15.90 0.35
C LEU A 41 -0.04 16.00 0.56
N GLU A 42 -0.74 14.91 0.32
CA GLU A 42 -2.19 14.89 0.30
C GLU A 42 -2.76 13.84 1.25
N LYS A 43 -3.96 14.11 1.74
CA LYS A 43 -4.78 13.13 2.44
C LYS A 43 -6.12 12.95 1.74
N GLN A 44 -6.79 11.83 2.00
CA GLN A 44 -8.14 11.62 1.53
C GLN A 44 -9.08 12.64 2.17
N SER A 45 -9.99 13.19 1.36
CA SER A 45 -11.02 14.11 1.86
C SER A 45 -11.91 13.38 2.89
N PRO A 46 -12.30 14.05 4.00
CA PRO A 46 -13.22 13.49 4.98
C PRO A 46 -14.57 13.04 4.40
N MET A 47 -14.99 13.65 3.30
CA MET A 47 -16.22 13.29 2.57
C MET A 47 -16.03 12.09 1.63
N GLY A 48 -14.85 11.46 1.62
CA GLY A 48 -14.54 10.30 0.75
C GLY A 48 -14.40 10.64 -0.74
N MET A 49 -14.59 11.88 -1.14
CA MET A 49 -14.48 12.30 -2.52
C MET A 49 -13.19 13.11 -2.75
N GLY A 50 -12.20 12.44 -3.39
CA GLY A 50 -10.95 13.08 -3.79
C GLY A 50 -9.91 13.20 -2.68
N TYR A 51 -8.92 14.03 -2.93
CA TYR A 51 -7.77 14.29 -2.07
C TYR A 51 -7.62 15.79 -1.84
N MET A 52 -7.05 16.15 -0.71
CA MET A 52 -6.73 17.54 -0.38
C MET A 52 -5.25 17.63 -0.02
N ALA A 53 -4.57 18.60 -0.61
CA ALA A 53 -3.20 18.91 -0.26
C ALA A 53 -3.14 19.49 1.16
N ILE A 54 -2.24 18.95 1.97
CA ILE A 54 -1.93 19.45 3.32
C ILE A 54 -0.60 20.20 3.33
N ASP A 55 0.26 19.92 2.33
CA ASP A 55 1.50 20.65 2.12
C ASP A 55 1.89 20.64 0.64
N THR A 56 2.70 21.63 0.22
CA THR A 56 3.20 21.76 -1.16
C THR A 56 4.62 22.30 -1.15
N VAL A 57 5.55 21.53 -1.74
CA VAL A 57 6.95 21.92 -1.82
C VAL A 57 7.47 21.88 -3.26
N LYS A 58 8.56 22.60 -3.51
CA LYS A 58 9.24 22.59 -4.81
C LYS A 58 10.22 21.41 -4.91
N ILE A 59 10.38 20.92 -6.12
CA ILE A 59 11.46 20.01 -6.49
C ILE A 59 12.65 20.87 -6.93
N GLU A 60 13.80 20.65 -6.32
CA GLU A 60 15.07 21.32 -6.63
C GLU A 60 16.11 20.24 -6.96
N ASP A 61 16.62 20.27 -8.20
CA ASP A 61 17.58 19.27 -8.72
C ASP A 61 17.13 17.79 -8.50
N GLY A 62 15.84 17.54 -8.64
CA GLY A 62 15.26 16.22 -8.47
C GLY A 62 14.97 15.82 -7.03
N LYS A 63 15.24 16.71 -6.06
CA LYS A 63 15.06 16.45 -4.63
C LYS A 63 13.95 17.30 -4.06
N PHE A 64 13.32 16.80 -3.01
CA PHE A 64 12.37 17.56 -2.21
C PHE A 64 12.46 17.17 -0.74
N GLU A 65 12.00 18.06 0.13
CA GLU A 65 11.89 17.83 1.57
C GLU A 65 10.58 18.41 2.07
N ILE A 66 9.85 17.63 2.89
CA ILE A 66 8.64 18.05 3.59
C ILE A 66 8.85 17.79 5.08
N LYS A 67 8.58 18.78 5.93
CA LYS A 67 8.68 18.68 7.38
C LYS A 67 7.35 18.98 8.02
N GLY A 68 7.04 18.27 9.10
CA GLY A 68 5.82 18.53 9.84
C GLY A 68 5.70 17.66 11.09
N LYS A 69 4.47 17.55 11.59
CA LYS A 69 4.15 16.75 12.75
C LYS A 69 2.92 15.89 12.49
N SER A 70 3.01 14.63 12.91
CA SER A 70 1.91 13.66 12.89
C SER A 70 1.76 13.05 14.27
N ASP A 71 0.57 13.10 14.84
CA ASP A 71 0.32 12.57 16.19
C ASP A 71 0.15 11.05 16.19
N GLU A 72 -0.20 10.47 15.03
CA GLU A 72 -0.37 9.03 14.86
C GLU A 72 -0.14 8.63 13.40
N PRO A 73 0.17 7.35 13.11
CA PRO A 73 0.30 6.87 11.74
C PRO A 73 -1.01 7.04 10.95
N GLU A 74 -0.91 7.57 9.73
CA GLU A 74 -2.04 7.77 8.83
C GLU A 74 -1.61 7.54 7.37
N ILE A 75 -2.52 7.04 6.51
CA ILE A 75 -2.26 6.96 5.06
C ILE A 75 -2.32 8.35 4.45
N HIS A 76 -1.24 8.75 3.81
CA HIS A 76 -1.13 9.96 2.99
C HIS A 76 -0.63 9.61 1.60
N PHE A 77 -0.60 10.61 0.71
CA PHE A 77 -0.24 10.42 -0.68
C PHE A 77 0.71 11.52 -1.14
N ILE A 78 1.76 11.13 -1.85
CA ILE A 78 2.58 12.05 -2.62
C ILE A 78 2.02 12.13 -4.03
N GLN A 79 1.60 13.32 -4.44
CA GLN A 79 1.28 13.67 -5.80
C GLN A 79 2.41 14.51 -6.39
N ILE A 80 2.86 14.16 -7.57
CA ILE A 80 3.88 14.91 -8.31
C ILE A 80 3.18 15.65 -9.44
N ASP A 81 3.46 16.94 -9.58
CA ASP A 81 2.90 17.74 -10.67
C ASP A 81 3.12 17.08 -12.04
N LYS A 82 2.07 17.00 -12.86
CA LYS A 82 2.07 16.37 -14.20
C LYS A 82 2.39 14.88 -14.26
N VAL A 83 2.58 14.20 -13.14
CA VAL A 83 2.73 12.75 -13.10
C VAL A 83 1.39 12.11 -12.75
N LYS A 84 0.98 11.11 -13.53
CA LYS A 84 -0.27 10.38 -13.28
C LYS A 84 -0.13 9.43 -12.09
N GLY A 85 -1.16 9.42 -11.25
CA GLY A 85 -1.21 8.55 -10.06
C GLY A 85 -0.65 9.22 -8.83
N LYS A 86 -0.76 8.54 -7.71
CA LYS A 86 -0.32 8.98 -6.39
C LYS A 86 0.49 7.88 -5.73
N LEU A 87 1.52 8.25 -4.98
CA LEU A 87 2.33 7.32 -4.20
C LEU A 87 1.81 7.33 -2.75
N PRO A 88 1.19 6.24 -2.29
CA PRO A 88 0.76 6.14 -0.91
C PRO A 88 1.96 5.95 0.02
N LEU A 89 1.89 6.54 1.22
CA LEU A 89 2.84 6.37 2.31
C LEU A 89 2.10 6.36 3.65
N ILE A 90 2.75 5.83 4.67
CA ILE A 90 2.29 5.98 6.05
C ILE A 90 3.00 7.21 6.63
N LEU A 91 2.24 8.28 6.87
CA LEU A 91 2.75 9.47 7.53
C LEU A 91 2.78 9.22 9.04
N GLU A 92 3.96 9.18 9.59
CA GLU A 92 4.23 8.97 11.02
C GLU A 92 5.50 9.72 11.41
N GLY A 93 5.75 9.91 12.71
CA GLY A 93 6.98 10.54 13.19
C GLY A 93 8.22 9.77 12.76
N GLY A 94 9.27 10.50 12.37
CA GLY A 94 10.54 9.94 11.93
C GLY A 94 10.98 10.42 10.55
N GLU A 95 12.05 9.84 10.04
CA GLU A 95 12.59 10.17 8.72
C GLU A 95 12.03 9.18 7.69
N ILE A 96 11.37 9.69 6.66
CA ILE A 96 10.80 8.92 5.54
C ILE A 96 11.56 9.28 4.27
N ALA A 97 12.28 8.33 3.70
CA ALA A 97 13.02 8.51 2.47
C ALA A 97 12.28 7.86 1.28
N ILE A 98 12.12 8.59 0.19
CA ILE A 98 11.39 8.15 -1.00
C ILE A 98 12.29 8.20 -2.23
N GLU A 99 12.57 7.06 -2.83
CA GLU A 99 13.14 6.96 -4.17
C GLU A 99 12.00 6.85 -5.18
N VAL A 100 11.72 7.92 -5.91
CA VAL A 100 10.58 8.00 -6.82
C VAL A 100 10.96 7.55 -8.23
N ASP A 101 10.22 6.57 -8.75
CA ASP A 101 10.19 6.26 -10.18
C ASP A 101 8.99 7.00 -10.81
N LYS A 102 9.23 8.13 -11.50
CA LYS A 102 8.17 8.96 -12.09
C LYS A 102 7.42 8.27 -13.23
N ASP A 103 8.03 7.29 -13.87
CA ASP A 103 7.44 6.55 -15.00
C ASP A 103 6.61 5.36 -14.49
N SER A 104 6.84 4.97 -13.23
CA SER A 104 6.07 3.91 -12.57
C SER A 104 6.10 4.07 -11.04
N LEU A 105 5.16 4.83 -10.49
CA LEU A 105 5.09 5.09 -9.06
C LEU A 105 5.05 3.81 -8.20
N PHE A 106 4.57 2.69 -8.76
CA PHE A 106 4.60 1.36 -8.10
C PHE A 106 6.01 0.79 -7.89
N LYS A 107 7.02 1.33 -8.57
CA LYS A 107 8.43 0.95 -8.39
C LYS A 107 9.15 1.85 -7.41
N SER A 108 8.49 2.91 -6.94
CA SER A 108 9.05 3.78 -5.92
C SER A 108 9.27 3.02 -4.61
N LYS A 109 10.30 3.40 -3.87
CA LYS A 109 10.68 2.75 -2.61
C LYS A 109 10.56 3.72 -1.46
N LEU A 110 9.95 3.27 -0.39
CA LEU A 110 9.84 4.00 0.87
C LEU A 110 10.71 3.29 1.91
N LYS A 111 11.45 4.08 2.71
CA LYS A 111 12.34 3.58 3.76
C LYS A 111 12.32 4.54 4.94
N GLY A 112 12.94 4.14 6.04
CA GLY A 112 13.31 4.98 7.18
C GLY A 112 12.39 4.84 8.38
N THR A 113 11.10 4.59 8.21
CA THR A 113 10.21 4.26 9.32
C THR A 113 9.68 2.84 9.21
N TYR A 114 9.40 2.24 10.37
CA TYR A 114 8.93 0.85 10.43
C TYR A 114 7.67 0.61 9.58
N SER A 115 6.67 1.50 9.70
CA SER A 115 5.42 1.31 8.95
C SER A 115 5.60 1.42 7.44
N ASN A 116 6.48 2.32 6.96
CA ASN A 116 6.77 2.45 5.52
C ASN A 116 7.60 1.28 4.97
N GLU A 117 8.52 0.73 5.77
CA GLU A 117 9.26 -0.47 5.37
C GLU A 117 8.35 -1.70 5.31
N GLU A 118 7.46 -1.88 6.28
CA GLU A 118 6.46 -2.95 6.27
C GLU A 118 5.46 -2.76 5.11
N PHE A 119 5.06 -1.53 4.81
CA PHE A 119 4.22 -1.23 3.66
C PHE A 119 4.89 -1.59 2.33
N THR A 120 6.18 -1.30 2.21
CA THR A 120 6.97 -1.69 1.02
C THR A 120 7.02 -3.22 0.87
N LYS A 121 7.33 -3.95 1.94
CA LYS A 121 7.36 -5.43 1.93
C LYS A 121 6.00 -6.02 1.58
N PHE A 122 4.92 -5.53 2.20
CA PHE A 122 3.56 -5.97 1.89
C PHE A 122 3.22 -5.79 0.41
N ASN A 123 3.56 -4.64 -0.16
CA ASN A 123 3.34 -4.36 -1.57
C ASN A 123 4.20 -5.26 -2.49
N GLU A 124 5.45 -5.52 -2.14
CA GLU A 124 6.34 -6.41 -2.89
C GLU A 124 5.80 -7.85 -2.91
N GLU A 125 5.37 -8.38 -1.77
CA GLU A 125 4.77 -9.71 -1.67
C GLU A 125 3.44 -9.81 -2.42
N SER A 126 2.55 -8.84 -2.25
CA SER A 126 1.28 -8.74 -2.98
C SER A 126 1.51 -8.71 -4.50
N ASN A 127 2.45 -7.88 -4.96
CA ASN A 127 2.82 -7.80 -6.38
C ASN A 127 3.39 -9.11 -6.92
N LYS A 128 4.17 -9.85 -6.12
CA LYS A 128 4.70 -11.16 -6.50
C LYS A 128 3.56 -12.17 -6.72
N LEU A 129 2.58 -12.20 -5.81
CA LEU A 129 1.40 -13.05 -5.94
C LEU A 129 0.59 -12.68 -7.18
N GLN A 130 0.30 -11.39 -7.38
CA GLN A 130 -0.43 -10.90 -8.56
C GLN A 130 0.25 -11.26 -9.87
N LYS A 131 1.58 -11.07 -9.97
CA LYS A 131 2.36 -11.46 -11.15
C LYS A 131 2.30 -12.96 -11.41
N GLY A 132 2.33 -13.78 -10.36
CA GLY A 132 2.14 -15.23 -10.48
C GLY A 132 0.80 -15.60 -11.10
N MET A 133 -0.29 -14.96 -10.63
CA MET A 133 -1.64 -15.18 -11.15
C MET A 133 -1.79 -14.65 -12.58
N GLN A 134 -1.29 -13.46 -12.88
CA GLN A 134 -1.28 -12.90 -14.24
C GLN A 134 -0.58 -13.82 -15.25
N LYS A 135 0.54 -14.44 -14.84
CA LYS A 135 1.24 -15.43 -15.68
C LYS A 135 0.35 -16.63 -16.01
N LYS A 136 -0.41 -17.16 -15.04
CA LYS A 136 -1.35 -18.27 -15.27
C LYS A 136 -2.49 -17.85 -16.21
N MET A 137 -3.09 -16.68 -15.99
CA MET A 137 -4.15 -16.13 -16.84
C MET A 137 -3.66 -15.93 -18.28
N LYS A 138 -2.47 -15.35 -18.46
CA LYS A 138 -1.86 -15.17 -19.77
C LYS A 138 -1.55 -16.51 -20.46
N ALA A 139 -1.10 -17.52 -19.73
CA ALA A 139 -0.90 -18.85 -20.28
C ALA A 139 -2.21 -19.47 -20.78
N PHE A 140 -3.32 -19.27 -20.03
CA PHE A 140 -4.66 -19.67 -20.49
C PHE A 140 -5.07 -18.96 -21.80
N GLU A 141 -4.87 -17.63 -21.87
CA GLU A 141 -5.19 -16.86 -23.08
C GLU A 141 -4.40 -17.33 -24.30
N VAL A 142 -3.08 -17.55 -24.11
CA VAL A 142 -2.21 -18.06 -25.20
C VAL A 142 -2.64 -19.45 -25.64
N LYS A 143 -2.92 -20.36 -24.70
CA LYS A 143 -3.38 -21.74 -24.99
C LYS A 143 -4.70 -21.73 -25.78
N ASN A 144 -5.61 -20.84 -25.43
CA ASN A 144 -6.97 -20.83 -25.97
C ASN A 144 -7.20 -19.75 -27.06
N LYS A 145 -6.14 -19.11 -27.55
CA LYS A 145 -6.24 -17.96 -28.47
C LYS A 145 -7.17 -18.20 -29.65
N ALA A 146 -7.03 -19.34 -30.37
CA ALA A 146 -7.85 -19.66 -31.54
C ALA A 146 -9.35 -19.80 -31.17
N LEU A 147 -9.67 -20.40 -30.01
CA LEU A 147 -11.06 -20.54 -29.54
C LEU A 147 -11.64 -19.19 -29.12
N ILE A 148 -10.84 -18.32 -28.50
CA ILE A 148 -11.24 -16.95 -28.12
C ILE A 148 -11.57 -16.16 -29.39
N GLU A 149 -10.69 -16.17 -30.40
CA GLU A 149 -10.93 -15.51 -31.69
C GLU A 149 -12.16 -16.08 -32.42
N GLN A 150 -12.40 -17.40 -32.32
CA GLN A 150 -13.60 -18.03 -32.88
C GLN A 150 -14.86 -17.50 -32.20
N VAL A 151 -14.88 -17.44 -30.85
CA VAL A 151 -16.04 -16.91 -30.09
C VAL A 151 -16.31 -15.44 -30.44
N GLU A 152 -15.25 -14.63 -30.60
CA GLU A 152 -15.41 -13.22 -31.00
C GLU A 152 -16.10 -13.07 -32.36
N LYS A 153 -15.77 -13.94 -33.31
CA LYS A 153 -16.32 -13.92 -34.69
C LYS A 153 -17.70 -14.54 -34.80
N THR A 154 -17.92 -15.71 -34.18
CA THR A 154 -19.13 -16.52 -34.38
C THR A 154 -20.17 -16.34 -33.28
N LYS A 155 -19.79 -15.78 -32.13
CA LYS A 155 -20.60 -15.70 -30.92
C LYS A 155 -21.08 -17.08 -30.41
N ASP A 156 -20.29 -18.13 -30.69
CA ASP A 156 -20.60 -19.50 -30.29
C ASP A 156 -20.64 -19.62 -28.75
N THR A 157 -21.84 -19.84 -28.23
CA THR A 157 -22.10 -19.92 -26.78
C THR A 157 -21.54 -21.20 -26.16
N ALA A 158 -21.46 -22.31 -26.91
CA ALA A 158 -20.92 -23.56 -26.37
C ALA A 158 -19.42 -23.44 -26.12
N ILE A 159 -18.66 -22.87 -27.07
CA ILE A 159 -17.22 -22.58 -26.91
C ILE A 159 -17.01 -21.54 -25.81
N ALA A 160 -17.82 -20.48 -25.77
CA ALA A 160 -17.71 -19.46 -24.74
C ALA A 160 -17.93 -20.03 -23.32
N ASN A 161 -18.92 -20.91 -23.14
CA ASN A 161 -19.19 -21.56 -21.86
C ASN A 161 -18.03 -22.50 -21.45
N ARG A 162 -17.45 -23.24 -22.40
CA ARG A 162 -16.28 -24.07 -22.15
C ARG A 162 -15.08 -23.22 -21.68
N LEU A 163 -14.75 -22.14 -22.40
CA LEU A 163 -13.68 -21.22 -22.01
C LEU A 163 -13.91 -20.63 -20.62
N ARG A 164 -15.17 -20.24 -20.32
CA ARG A 164 -15.52 -19.73 -18.99
C ARG A 164 -15.30 -20.78 -17.90
N ALA A 165 -15.72 -22.02 -18.13
CA ALA A 165 -15.54 -23.11 -17.17
C ALA A 165 -14.07 -23.43 -16.90
N GLU A 166 -13.18 -23.27 -17.90
CA GLU A 166 -11.73 -23.43 -17.74
C GLU A 166 -11.08 -22.21 -17.05
N TYR A 167 -11.61 -20.98 -17.25
CA TYR A 167 -11.03 -19.73 -16.72
C TYR A 167 -11.49 -19.44 -15.28
N GLU A 168 -12.72 -19.77 -14.93
CA GLU A 168 -13.31 -19.50 -13.61
C GLU A 168 -12.49 -20.08 -12.44
N PRO A 169 -11.97 -21.33 -12.50
CA PRO A 169 -11.08 -21.83 -11.46
C PRO A 169 -9.82 -21.00 -11.26
N LEU A 170 -9.24 -20.44 -12.33
CA LEU A 170 -8.04 -19.58 -12.24
C LEU A 170 -8.36 -18.26 -11.53
N GLN A 171 -9.53 -17.68 -11.82
CA GLN A 171 -9.99 -16.47 -11.12
C GLN A 171 -10.25 -16.75 -9.64
N LYS A 172 -10.91 -17.87 -9.32
CA LYS A 172 -11.16 -18.29 -7.94
C LYS A 172 -9.86 -18.55 -7.17
N GLU A 173 -8.88 -19.19 -7.81
CA GLU A 173 -7.55 -19.40 -7.23
C GLU A 173 -6.85 -18.07 -6.95
N ALA A 174 -6.88 -17.13 -7.90
CA ALA A 174 -6.27 -15.81 -7.75
C ALA A 174 -6.91 -15.04 -6.57
N GLN A 175 -8.24 -15.01 -6.51
CA GLN A 175 -8.98 -14.38 -5.44
C GLN A 175 -8.66 -15.01 -4.09
N LYS A 176 -8.73 -16.34 -4.00
CA LYS A 176 -8.45 -17.08 -2.77
C LYS A 176 -7.02 -16.82 -2.27
N THR A 177 -6.03 -16.86 -3.17
CA THR A 177 -4.62 -16.60 -2.81
C THR A 177 -4.44 -15.21 -2.21
N MET A 178 -5.05 -14.17 -2.80
CA MET A 178 -4.96 -12.80 -2.28
C MET A 178 -5.72 -12.64 -0.96
N GLU A 179 -6.87 -13.29 -0.81
CA GLU A 179 -7.63 -13.28 0.43
C GLU A 179 -6.86 -13.97 1.56
N GLU A 180 -6.28 -15.14 1.32
CA GLU A 180 -5.49 -15.88 2.29
C GLU A 180 -4.26 -15.07 2.73
N PHE A 181 -3.55 -14.44 1.79
CA PHE A 181 -2.43 -13.55 2.08
C PHE A 181 -2.87 -12.38 2.96
N THR A 182 -3.95 -11.69 2.55
CA THR A 182 -4.46 -10.51 3.28
C THR A 182 -4.96 -10.87 4.67
N PHE A 183 -5.70 -11.99 4.81
CA PHE A 183 -6.24 -12.44 6.10
C PHE A 183 -5.15 -12.95 7.06
N ALA A 184 -4.09 -13.56 6.53
CA ALA A 184 -2.98 -14.04 7.35
C ALA A 184 -2.08 -12.91 7.85
N TYR A 185 -1.97 -11.80 7.11
CA TYR A 185 -1.02 -10.73 7.37
C TYR A 185 -1.12 -10.13 8.78
N PRO A 186 -2.30 -9.76 9.32
CA PRO A 186 -2.40 -9.20 10.67
C PRO A 186 -1.92 -10.17 11.78
N LYS A 187 -2.03 -11.46 11.56
CA LYS A 187 -1.59 -12.48 12.52
C LYS A 187 -0.07 -12.61 12.56
N THR A 188 0.59 -12.46 11.42
CA THR A 188 2.05 -12.61 11.28
C THR A 188 2.80 -11.31 11.48
N HIS A 189 2.12 -10.16 11.32
CA HIS A 189 2.69 -8.82 11.42
C HIS A 189 1.86 -7.92 12.39
N PRO A 190 1.72 -8.34 13.65
CA PRO A 190 0.81 -7.67 14.59
C PRO A 190 1.19 -6.23 14.93
N LYS A 191 2.44 -5.82 14.68
CA LYS A 191 2.97 -4.47 14.90
C LYS A 191 2.89 -3.57 13.65
N SER A 192 2.57 -4.13 12.49
CA SER A 192 2.49 -3.37 11.25
C SER A 192 1.22 -2.52 11.21
N PHE A 193 1.35 -1.24 10.87
CA PHE A 193 0.18 -0.37 10.69
C PHE A 193 -0.74 -0.86 9.57
N ILE A 194 -0.19 -1.58 8.57
CA ILE A 194 -0.98 -2.25 7.52
C ILE A 194 -1.96 -3.26 8.12
N SER A 195 -1.58 -3.94 9.20
CA SER A 195 -2.44 -4.92 9.86
C SER A 195 -3.72 -4.30 10.42
N VAL A 196 -3.64 -3.12 11.05
CA VAL A 196 -4.84 -2.44 11.54
C VAL A 196 -5.72 -1.95 10.38
N LEU A 197 -5.13 -1.50 9.29
CA LEU A 197 -5.86 -1.09 8.08
C LEU A 197 -6.56 -2.28 7.40
N ILE A 198 -5.91 -3.44 7.35
CA ILE A 198 -6.50 -4.67 6.83
C ILE A 198 -7.71 -5.09 7.68
N VAL A 199 -7.57 -5.09 9.01
CA VAL A 199 -8.69 -5.43 9.91
C VAL A 199 -9.85 -4.44 9.73
N GLN A 200 -9.56 -3.14 9.60
CA GLN A 200 -10.58 -2.12 9.32
C GLN A 200 -11.29 -2.34 7.98
N MET A 201 -10.55 -2.69 6.93
CA MET A 201 -11.11 -3.03 5.63
C MET A 201 -12.03 -4.26 5.70
N MET A 202 -11.64 -5.28 6.45
CA MET A 202 -12.43 -6.51 6.62
C MET A 202 -13.76 -6.27 7.31
N MET A 203 -13.85 -5.28 8.20
CA MET A 203 -15.11 -4.93 8.88
C MET A 203 -16.22 -4.51 7.91
N ASN A 204 -15.87 -3.93 6.77
CA ASN A 204 -16.82 -3.48 5.76
C ASN A 204 -17.15 -4.59 4.73
N ASN A 205 -16.60 -5.78 4.91
CA ASN A 205 -16.80 -6.89 3.99
C ASN A 205 -17.65 -8.00 4.66
N PRO A 206 -18.89 -8.25 4.19
CA PRO A 206 -19.81 -9.21 4.79
C PRO A 206 -19.30 -10.66 4.77
N LYS A 207 -18.23 -10.95 4.07
CA LYS A 207 -17.59 -12.27 4.04
C LYS A 207 -16.97 -12.65 5.39
N TYR A 208 -16.55 -11.65 6.20
CA TYR A 208 -15.90 -11.88 7.48
C TYR A 208 -16.90 -11.77 8.62
N THR A 209 -16.87 -12.76 9.52
CA THR A 209 -17.72 -12.75 10.70
C THR A 209 -17.19 -11.80 11.77
N PRO A 210 -18.05 -11.24 12.64
CA PRO A 210 -17.61 -10.43 13.77
C PRO A 210 -16.57 -11.13 14.68
N LYS A 211 -16.68 -12.45 14.82
CA LYS A 211 -15.74 -13.26 15.61
C LYS A 211 -14.35 -13.34 14.98
N GLU A 212 -14.27 -13.47 13.66
CA GLU A 212 -13.00 -13.45 12.93
C GLU A 212 -12.31 -12.09 13.02
N ILE A 213 -13.09 -11.00 12.84
CA ILE A 213 -12.59 -9.62 12.96
C ILE A 213 -12.08 -9.37 14.40
N GLU A 214 -12.85 -9.78 15.41
CA GLU A 214 -12.43 -9.65 16.81
C GLU A 214 -11.13 -10.44 17.09
N GLY A 215 -11.03 -11.65 16.55
CA GLY A 215 -9.81 -12.46 16.66
C GLY A 215 -8.58 -11.78 16.08
N LEU A 216 -8.72 -11.17 14.90
CA LEU A 216 -7.66 -10.39 14.26
C LEU A 216 -7.34 -9.10 15.06
N TYR A 217 -8.35 -8.35 15.50
CA TYR A 217 -8.15 -7.18 16.33
C TYR A 217 -7.38 -7.51 17.61
N ASN A 218 -7.73 -8.60 18.28
CA ASN A 218 -7.06 -9.04 19.51
C ASN A 218 -5.59 -9.41 19.27
N SER A 219 -5.23 -9.85 18.07
CA SER A 219 -3.83 -10.17 17.71
C SER A 219 -2.98 -8.92 17.44
N LEU A 220 -3.59 -7.73 17.22
CA LEU A 220 -2.84 -6.50 16.98
C LEU A 220 -2.08 -6.04 18.24
N ASP A 221 -0.93 -5.40 18.00
CA ASP A 221 -0.17 -4.74 19.06
C ASP A 221 -0.99 -3.65 19.74
N GLU A 222 -0.77 -3.44 21.05
CA GLU A 222 -1.52 -2.46 21.84
C GLU A 222 -1.33 -1.01 21.35
N SER A 223 -0.17 -0.70 20.73
CA SER A 223 0.07 0.61 20.13
C SER A 223 -0.88 0.88 18.97
N LEU A 224 -1.16 -0.13 18.13
CA LEU A 224 -2.08 -0.02 17.00
C LEU A 224 -3.54 0.10 17.43
N LYS A 225 -3.92 -0.56 18.53
CA LYS A 225 -5.28 -0.47 19.09
C LYS A 225 -5.59 0.95 19.60
N LYS A 226 -4.57 1.74 19.95
CA LYS A 226 -4.71 3.13 20.39
C LYS A 226 -4.86 4.13 19.25
N THR A 227 -4.53 3.76 18.03
CA THR A 227 -4.71 4.61 16.82
C THR A 227 -6.18 4.84 16.50
N LYS A 228 -6.50 5.86 15.71
CA LYS A 228 -7.87 6.12 15.23
C LYS A 228 -8.51 4.89 14.58
N PRO A 229 -7.87 4.20 13.59
CA PRO A 229 -8.45 2.99 13.02
C PRO A 229 -8.62 1.87 14.05
N GLY A 230 -7.67 1.69 14.99
CA GLY A 230 -7.77 0.69 16.05
C GLY A 230 -8.96 0.92 16.98
N LYS A 231 -9.17 2.17 17.41
CA LYS A 231 -10.34 2.58 18.22
C LYS A 231 -11.64 2.38 17.46
N SER A 232 -11.69 2.79 16.19
CA SER A 232 -12.87 2.60 15.33
C SER A 232 -13.24 1.13 15.17
N ILE A 233 -12.26 0.23 15.00
CA ILE A 233 -12.51 -1.21 14.95
C ILE A 233 -13.16 -1.68 16.27
N LYS A 234 -12.60 -1.27 17.43
CA LYS A 234 -13.13 -1.67 18.73
C LYS A 234 -14.56 -1.21 18.95
N GLU A 235 -14.87 0.05 18.66
CA GLU A 235 -16.22 0.62 18.76
C GLU A 235 -17.23 -0.16 17.92
N ASN A 236 -16.85 -0.51 16.70
CA ASN A 236 -17.73 -1.28 15.81
C ASN A 236 -17.95 -2.72 16.31
N ILE A 237 -16.89 -3.40 16.80
CA ILE A 237 -17.03 -4.73 17.41
C ILE A 237 -17.99 -4.67 18.59
N ASP A 238 -17.84 -3.67 19.46
CA ASP A 238 -18.70 -3.49 20.63
C ASP A 238 -20.16 -3.17 20.24
N ALA A 239 -20.36 -2.38 19.18
CA ALA A 239 -21.68 -2.09 18.64
C ALA A 239 -22.37 -3.35 18.05
N LEU A 240 -21.62 -4.21 17.36
CA LEU A 240 -22.14 -5.47 16.84
C LEU A 240 -22.55 -6.44 17.96
N LYS A 241 -21.81 -6.47 19.07
CA LYS A 241 -22.16 -7.31 20.24
C LYS A 241 -23.41 -6.83 20.98
N LYS A 242 -23.71 -5.53 20.92
CA LYS A 242 -24.90 -4.94 21.57
C LYS A 242 -26.19 -5.12 20.75
N LYS A 243 -26.10 -5.41 19.45
CA LYS A 243 -27.29 -5.71 18.65
C LYS A 243 -27.80 -7.10 19.02
N PRO A 244 -29.04 -7.24 19.53
CA PRO A 244 -29.61 -8.56 19.78
C PRO A 244 -29.64 -9.33 18.45
N ALA A 245 -29.32 -10.62 18.51
CA ALA A 245 -29.47 -11.50 17.36
C ALA A 245 -30.93 -11.38 16.87
N ILE A 246 -31.13 -10.68 15.76
CA ILE A 246 -32.43 -10.70 15.07
C ILE A 246 -32.57 -12.13 14.60
N SER A 247 -33.44 -12.88 15.29
CA SER A 247 -33.87 -14.20 14.85
C SER A 247 -34.35 -14.08 13.41
N GLN A 248 -33.58 -14.62 12.49
CA GLN A 248 -34.07 -14.79 11.11
C GLN A 248 -35.31 -15.70 11.16
N PRO A 249 -36.38 -15.32 10.45
CA PRO A 249 -37.60 -16.13 10.35
C PRO A 249 -37.34 -17.43 9.58
#